data_6c8edead43ded353e2e024804b9150ac
#
_entry.id   6c8edead43ded353e2e024804b9150ac
#
_cell.length_a   1.000
_cell.length_b   1.000
_cell.length_c   1.000
_cell.angle_alpha   90.00
_cell.angle_beta   90.00
_cell.angle_gamma   90.00
#
_symmetry.space_group_name_H-M   'P 1'
#
loop_
_entity.id
_entity.type
_entity.pdbx_description
1 polymer ?
#
loop_
_entity_poly.entity_id
_entity_poly.type
_entity_poly.pdbx_seq_one_letter_code
_entity_poly.pdbx_strand_id
1 'polypeptide(L)'
;MVIAIFGESCTGKSTLAEDLKEALKAQVYTGKDFLRLAKSEAQARSAFQALLSQAAEGQETVIYVISEPEHLELLPRNCLRVLVTAPLEEICRRFAQRTGGKLPDPVRAMLERRHGCFDDEPCDLHLVSGQTSPEDNCAAVLALCRGK
;
A
#
# COMPACT_ATOMS: atom_id res chain seq x y z
N MET A 1 15.57 -1.11 3.48
CA MET A 1 14.48 -2.05 3.12
C MET A 1 13.27 -1.28 2.60
N VAL A 2 12.66 -1.76 1.54
CA VAL A 2 11.43 -1.17 1.01
C VAL A 2 10.30 -2.18 1.19
N ILE A 3 9.18 -1.70 1.75
CA ILE A 3 7.97 -2.49 1.91
C ILE A 3 6.86 -1.78 1.12
N ALA A 4 6.34 -2.44 0.10
CA ALA A 4 5.21 -1.94 -0.66
C ALA A 4 3.93 -2.59 -0.14
N ILE A 5 2.98 -1.78 0.28
CA ILE A 5 1.66 -2.23 0.72
C ILE A 5 0.68 -1.75 -0.33
N PHE A 6 0.12 -2.67 -1.10
CA PHE A 6 -0.75 -2.30 -2.21
C PHE A 6 -2.08 -3.04 -2.18
N GLY A 7 -3.07 -2.41 -2.75
CA GLY A 7 -4.44 -2.92 -2.77
C GLY A 7 -5.43 -1.80 -3.05
N GLU A 8 -6.69 -2.17 -3.22
CA GLU A 8 -7.77 -1.21 -3.45
C GLU A 8 -7.97 -0.30 -2.24
N SER A 9 -8.66 0.80 -2.45
CA SER A 9 -9.03 1.72 -1.36
C SER A 9 -9.86 0.99 -0.31
N CYS A 10 -9.74 1.43 0.94
CA CYS A 10 -10.54 0.90 2.06
C CYS A 10 -10.29 -0.57 2.41
N THR A 11 -9.09 -1.08 2.14
CA THR A 11 -8.73 -2.45 2.49
C THR A 11 -7.93 -2.57 3.80
N GLY A 12 -7.59 -1.44 4.44
CA GLY A 12 -6.84 -1.46 5.70
C GLY A 12 -5.35 -1.22 5.55
N LYS A 13 -4.89 -0.79 4.38
CA LYS A 13 -3.46 -0.53 4.11
C LYS A 13 -2.86 0.51 5.05
N SER A 14 -3.60 1.60 5.31
CA SER A 14 -3.10 2.68 6.15
C SER A 14 -2.87 2.25 7.59
N THR A 15 -3.75 1.42 8.14
CA THR A 15 -3.59 0.89 9.49
C THR A 15 -2.34 0.01 9.58
N LEU A 16 -2.15 -0.87 8.60
CA LEU A 16 -0.96 -1.71 8.54
C LEU A 16 0.32 -0.87 8.42
N ALA A 17 0.29 0.15 7.56
CA ALA A 17 1.44 1.03 7.37
C ALA A 17 1.81 1.79 8.65
N GLU A 18 0.82 2.30 9.40
CA GLU A 18 1.08 3.00 10.66
C GLU A 18 1.69 2.06 11.71
N ASP A 19 1.17 0.85 11.83
CA ASP A 19 1.69 -0.13 12.77
C ASP A 19 3.14 -0.50 12.43
N LEU A 20 3.44 -0.71 11.14
CA LEU A 20 4.79 -1.01 10.68
C LEU A 20 5.74 0.17 10.84
N LYS A 21 5.24 1.39 10.60
CA LYS A 21 6.01 2.62 10.77
C LYS A 21 6.56 2.71 12.19
N GLU A 22 5.72 2.48 13.19
CA GLU A 22 6.14 2.52 14.58
C GLU A 22 7.09 1.37 14.92
N ALA A 23 6.79 0.15 14.46
CA ALA A 23 7.59 -1.02 14.78
C ALA A 23 8.98 -0.96 14.15
N LEU A 24 9.12 -0.40 12.96
CA LEU A 24 10.36 -0.38 12.18
C LEU A 24 11.03 0.99 12.16
N LYS A 25 10.43 2.01 12.74
CA LYS A 25 10.88 3.41 12.65
C LYS A 25 11.06 3.83 11.19
N ALA A 26 10.07 3.49 10.37
CA ALA A 26 10.11 3.67 8.93
C ALA A 26 9.51 5.02 8.51
N GLN A 27 9.88 5.46 7.30
CA GLN A 27 9.20 6.55 6.63
C GLN A 27 8.09 5.98 5.77
N VAL A 28 6.94 6.67 5.73
CA VAL A 28 5.79 6.22 4.94
C VAL A 28 5.49 7.24 3.84
N TYR A 29 5.38 6.74 2.61
CA TYR A 29 4.89 7.49 1.47
C TYR A 29 3.59 6.84 1.00
N THR A 30 2.61 7.66 0.63
CA THR A 30 1.31 7.18 0.17
C THR A 30 1.00 7.78 -1.20
N GLY A 31 0.67 6.95 -2.18
CA GLY A 31 0.21 7.39 -3.48
C GLY A 31 1.14 8.38 -4.16
N LYS A 32 0.70 9.62 -4.28
CA LYS A 32 1.42 10.68 -4.98
C LYS A 32 2.27 11.57 -4.06
N ASP A 33 2.53 11.15 -2.84
CA ASP A 33 3.37 11.94 -1.91
C ASP A 33 4.74 12.25 -2.51
N PHE A 34 5.25 11.39 -3.39
CA PHE A 34 6.54 11.60 -4.02
C PHE A 34 6.62 12.87 -4.86
N LEU A 35 5.48 13.44 -5.27
CA LEU A 35 5.47 14.69 -6.04
C LEU A 35 6.08 15.87 -5.30
N ARG A 36 6.19 15.79 -3.98
CA ARG A 36 6.83 16.81 -3.14
C ARG A 36 8.36 16.83 -3.28
N LEU A 37 8.95 15.79 -3.87
CA LEU A 37 10.40 15.65 -3.95
C LEU A 37 11.05 16.53 -5.02
N ALA A 38 10.29 17.02 -5.98
CA ALA A 38 10.82 17.87 -7.05
C ALA A 38 9.72 18.72 -7.68
N LYS A 39 10.12 19.69 -8.50
CA LYS A 39 9.17 20.63 -9.12
C LYS A 39 8.36 20.02 -10.25
N SER A 40 8.95 19.11 -11.03
CA SER A 40 8.24 18.43 -12.11
C SER A 40 7.91 17.00 -11.70
N GLU A 41 6.84 16.44 -12.27
CA GLU A 41 6.46 15.06 -12.02
C GLU A 41 7.56 14.08 -12.44
N ALA A 42 8.17 14.30 -13.60
CA ALA A 42 9.24 13.43 -14.10
C ALA A 42 10.45 13.42 -13.15
N GLN A 43 10.85 14.59 -12.65
CA GLN A 43 11.94 14.70 -11.68
C GLN A 43 11.58 14.07 -10.35
N ALA A 44 10.33 14.25 -9.89
CA ALA A 44 9.85 13.67 -8.64
C ALA A 44 9.84 12.14 -8.71
N ARG A 45 9.38 11.56 -9.84
CA ARG A 45 9.40 10.11 -10.04
C ARG A 45 10.84 9.57 -10.00
N SER A 46 11.76 10.22 -10.69
CA SER A 46 13.17 9.82 -10.69
C SER A 46 13.78 9.91 -9.30
N ALA A 47 13.51 11.00 -8.58
CA ALA A 47 14.01 11.18 -7.21
C ALA A 47 13.45 10.11 -6.27
N PHE A 48 12.18 9.77 -6.42
CA PHE A 48 11.55 8.76 -5.58
C PHE A 48 12.10 7.36 -5.89
N GLN A 49 12.28 7.03 -7.16
CA GLN A 49 12.88 5.76 -7.55
C GLN A 49 14.29 5.61 -6.99
N ALA A 50 15.08 6.69 -7.00
CA ALA A 50 16.42 6.71 -6.41
C ALA A 50 16.35 6.51 -4.90
N LEU A 51 15.41 7.18 -4.23
CA LEU A 51 15.20 7.06 -2.78
C LEU A 51 14.85 5.62 -2.42
N LEU A 52 13.94 5.00 -3.16
CA LEU A 52 13.53 3.61 -2.90
C LEU A 52 14.68 2.63 -3.17
N SER A 53 15.47 2.85 -4.22
CA SER A 53 16.61 1.99 -4.53
C SER A 53 17.68 2.08 -3.44
N GLN A 54 17.94 3.27 -2.92
CA GLN A 54 18.87 3.44 -1.80
C GLN A 54 18.38 2.76 -0.53
N ALA A 55 17.09 2.90 -0.24
CA ALA A 55 16.49 2.25 0.93
C ALA A 55 16.54 0.73 0.81
N ALA A 56 16.33 0.19 -0.39
CA ALA A 56 16.35 -1.25 -0.64
C ALA A 56 17.71 -1.87 -0.34
N GLU A 57 18.78 -1.12 -0.55
CA GLU A 57 20.16 -1.58 -0.32
C GLU A 57 20.72 -1.13 1.03
N GLY A 58 20.09 -0.16 1.69
CA GLY A 58 20.57 0.44 2.93
C GLY A 58 19.90 -0.10 4.17
N GLN A 59 20.12 0.61 5.27
CA GLN A 59 19.57 0.24 6.58
C GLN A 59 18.25 0.96 6.89
N GLU A 60 17.91 1.98 6.14
CA GLU A 60 16.66 2.69 6.33
C GLU A 60 15.49 1.86 5.80
N THR A 61 14.33 2.01 6.42
CA THR A 61 13.11 1.35 5.99
C THR A 61 12.13 2.38 5.46
N VAL A 62 11.63 2.14 4.26
CA VAL A 62 10.62 2.98 3.63
C VAL A 62 9.41 2.11 3.29
N ILE A 63 8.23 2.59 3.66
CA ILE A 63 6.96 1.94 3.36
C ILE A 63 6.26 2.78 2.31
N TYR A 64 5.85 2.15 1.21
CA TYR A 64 5.08 2.82 0.17
C TYR A 64 3.70 2.19 0.09
N VAL A 65 2.66 3.00 0.35
CA VAL A 65 1.25 2.58 0.31
C VAL A 65 0.68 2.93 -1.06
N ILE A 66 0.24 1.93 -1.80
CA ILE A 66 -0.18 2.06 -3.20
C ILE A 66 -1.65 1.66 -3.34
N SER A 67 -2.45 2.56 -3.90
CA SER A 67 -3.86 2.29 -4.21
C SER A 67 -4.15 2.27 -5.72
N GLU A 68 -3.15 2.56 -6.54
CA GLU A 68 -3.28 2.55 -8.01
C GLU A 68 -2.19 1.68 -8.62
N PRO A 69 -2.53 0.71 -9.49
CA PRO A 69 -1.57 -0.24 -10.04
C PRO A 69 -0.38 0.40 -10.75
N GLU A 70 -0.58 1.57 -11.36
CA GLU A 70 0.49 2.26 -12.09
C GLU A 70 1.66 2.66 -11.19
N HIS A 71 1.44 2.86 -9.89
CA HIS A 71 2.51 3.21 -8.97
C HIS A 71 3.44 2.04 -8.64
N LEU A 72 3.03 0.81 -8.96
CA LEU A 72 3.90 -0.36 -8.78
C LEU A 72 5.17 -0.28 -9.63
N GLU A 73 5.12 0.47 -10.73
CA GLU A 73 6.27 0.67 -11.62
C GLU A 73 7.42 1.42 -10.94
N LEU A 74 7.13 2.14 -9.86
CA LEU A 74 8.14 2.91 -9.13
C LEU A 74 8.98 2.03 -8.21
N LEU A 75 8.56 0.81 -7.94
CA LEU A 75 9.20 -0.06 -6.97
C LEU A 75 10.52 -0.66 -7.47
N PRO A 76 11.54 -0.77 -6.62
CA PRO A 76 12.77 -1.49 -6.97
C PRO A 76 12.50 -3.00 -6.99
N ARG A 77 13.41 -3.76 -7.60
CA ARG A 77 13.30 -5.21 -7.62
C ARG A 77 13.42 -5.82 -6.23
N ASN A 78 14.31 -5.29 -5.43
CA ASN A 78 14.52 -5.75 -4.05
C ASN A 78 13.55 -5.05 -3.11
N CYS A 79 12.33 -5.53 -3.06
CA CYS A 79 11.23 -4.90 -2.33
C CYS A 79 10.32 -6.00 -1.79
N LEU A 80 9.90 -5.86 -0.54
CA LEU A 80 8.90 -6.74 0.05
C LEU A 80 7.52 -6.25 -0.41
N ARG A 81 6.76 -7.13 -1.06
CA ARG A 81 5.45 -6.78 -1.63
C ARG A 81 4.33 -7.43 -0.82
N VAL A 82 3.47 -6.59 -0.25
CA VAL A 82 2.33 -7.02 0.56
C VAL A 82 1.05 -6.56 -0.12
N LEU A 83 0.23 -7.52 -0.54
CA LEU A 83 -1.08 -7.25 -1.12
C LEU A 83 -2.14 -7.34 -0.03
N VAL A 84 -2.96 -6.30 0.10
CA VAL A 84 -4.07 -6.27 1.05
C VAL A 84 -5.38 -6.18 0.26
N THR A 85 -6.25 -7.16 0.44
CA THR A 85 -7.54 -7.21 -0.24
C THR A 85 -8.69 -7.24 0.76
N ALA A 86 -9.90 -6.99 0.25
CA ALA A 86 -11.13 -7.13 1.02
C ALA A 86 -12.25 -7.46 0.05
N PRO A 87 -13.33 -8.11 0.51
CA PRO A 87 -14.52 -8.32 -0.33
C PRO A 87 -15.10 -6.98 -0.80
N LEU A 88 -15.66 -6.96 -2.00
CA LEU A 88 -16.21 -5.73 -2.58
C LEU A 88 -17.24 -5.07 -1.65
N GLU A 89 -18.13 -5.85 -1.03
CA GLU A 89 -19.14 -5.31 -0.12
C GLU A 89 -18.51 -4.61 1.08
N GLU A 90 -17.44 -5.15 1.62
CA GLU A 90 -16.71 -4.53 2.73
C GLU A 90 -16.06 -3.22 2.30
N ILE A 91 -15.47 -3.19 1.11
CA ILE A 91 -14.89 -1.96 0.54
C ILE A 91 -15.98 -0.89 0.40
N CYS A 92 -17.12 -1.26 -0.16
CA CYS A 92 -18.24 -0.34 -0.35
C CYS A 92 -18.77 0.18 0.99
N ARG A 93 -18.90 -0.69 1.99
CA ARG A 93 -19.37 -0.31 3.32
C ARG A 93 -18.42 0.70 3.98
N ARG A 94 -17.13 0.45 3.91
CA ARG A 94 -16.11 1.34 4.50
C ARG A 94 -16.05 2.67 3.77
N PHE A 95 -16.15 2.64 2.45
CA PHE A 95 -16.16 3.86 1.64
C PHE A 95 -17.36 4.72 1.98
N ALA A 96 -18.55 4.11 2.10
CA ALA A 96 -19.77 4.81 2.49
C ALA A 96 -19.61 5.47 3.87
N GLN A 97 -19.01 4.78 4.84
CA GLN A 97 -18.77 5.33 6.17
C GLN A 97 -17.89 6.58 6.12
N ARG A 98 -16.86 6.58 5.26
CA ARG A 98 -15.98 7.76 5.11
C ARG A 98 -16.68 8.95 4.48
N THR A 99 -17.73 8.71 3.69
CA THR A 99 -18.47 9.77 2.98
C THR A 99 -19.79 10.11 3.63
N GLY A 100 -19.96 9.81 4.91
CA GLY A 100 -21.17 10.19 5.66
C GLY A 100 -22.31 9.19 5.60
N GLY A 101 -22.02 7.95 5.23
CA GLY A 101 -23.02 6.88 5.24
C GLY A 101 -23.74 6.67 3.91
N LYS A 102 -23.35 7.38 2.86
CA LYS A 102 -23.95 7.25 1.54
C LYS A 102 -22.91 6.86 0.50
N LEU A 103 -23.33 5.97 -0.40
CA LEU A 103 -22.50 5.56 -1.53
C LEU A 103 -23.28 5.87 -2.82
N PRO A 104 -22.97 7.01 -3.50
CA PRO A 104 -23.61 7.34 -4.78
C PRO A 104 -23.38 6.25 -5.83
N ASP A 105 -24.36 6.03 -6.70
CA ASP A 105 -24.26 4.98 -7.73
C ASP A 105 -23.03 5.09 -8.61
N PRO A 106 -22.60 6.29 -9.08
CA PRO A 106 -21.37 6.40 -9.87
C PRO A 106 -20.12 5.95 -9.10
N VAL A 107 -20.06 6.22 -7.80
CA VAL A 107 -18.93 5.83 -6.95
C VAL A 107 -18.92 4.31 -6.77
N ARG A 108 -20.10 3.71 -6.52
CA ARG A 108 -20.21 2.26 -6.41
C ARG A 108 -19.77 1.56 -7.70
N ALA A 109 -20.20 2.09 -8.85
CA ALA A 109 -19.80 1.55 -10.14
C ALA A 109 -18.29 1.62 -10.35
N MET A 110 -17.66 2.72 -9.89
CA MET A 110 -16.19 2.86 -9.95
C MET A 110 -15.53 1.78 -9.10
N LEU A 111 -15.99 1.56 -7.87
CA LEU A 111 -15.42 0.55 -6.98
C LEU A 111 -15.56 -0.86 -7.55
N GLU A 112 -16.72 -1.15 -8.16
CA GLU A 112 -16.96 -2.44 -8.81
C GLU A 112 -16.00 -2.67 -9.99
N ARG A 113 -15.78 -1.66 -10.81
CA ARG A 113 -14.88 -1.76 -11.96
C ARG A 113 -13.41 -1.94 -11.55
N ARG A 114 -13.02 -1.36 -10.43
CA ARG A 114 -11.64 -1.44 -9.93
C ARG A 114 -11.39 -2.67 -9.07
N HIS A 115 -12.44 -3.35 -8.65
CA HIS A 115 -12.30 -4.52 -7.79
C HIS A 115 -11.48 -5.61 -8.48
N GLY A 116 -10.47 -6.11 -7.79
CA GLY A 116 -9.57 -7.12 -8.32
C GLY A 116 -8.44 -6.58 -9.19
N CYS A 117 -8.26 -5.25 -9.29
CA CYS A 117 -7.24 -4.67 -10.17
C CYS A 117 -5.80 -5.04 -9.79
N PHE A 118 -5.57 -5.55 -8.57
CA PHE A 118 -4.26 -6.00 -8.13
C PHE A 118 -4.13 -7.52 -8.06
N ASP A 119 -5.18 -8.27 -8.40
CA ASP A 119 -5.20 -9.72 -8.19
C ASP A 119 -4.11 -10.48 -8.94
N ASP A 120 -3.69 -9.97 -10.09
CA ASP A 120 -2.64 -10.60 -10.91
C ASP A 120 -1.23 -10.13 -10.54
N GLU A 121 -1.09 -9.21 -9.62
CA GLU A 121 0.21 -8.68 -9.23
C GLU A 121 0.95 -9.64 -8.31
N PRO A 122 2.24 -9.90 -8.56
CA PRO A 122 3.01 -10.76 -7.66
C PRO A 122 3.20 -10.12 -6.29
N CYS A 123 3.12 -10.94 -5.24
CA CYS A 123 3.33 -10.48 -3.88
C CYS A 123 4.05 -11.53 -3.05
N ASP A 124 4.71 -11.09 -1.99
CA ASP A 124 5.36 -11.97 -1.02
C ASP A 124 4.39 -12.39 0.09
N LEU A 125 3.37 -11.58 0.34
CA LEU A 125 2.37 -11.84 1.36
C LEU A 125 1.03 -11.27 0.90
N HIS A 126 -0.03 -12.07 1.04
CA HIS A 126 -1.39 -11.64 0.76
C HIS A 126 -2.20 -11.66 2.05
N LEU A 127 -2.71 -10.49 2.44
CA LEU A 127 -3.55 -10.33 3.63
C LEU A 127 -4.97 -9.99 3.18
N VAL A 128 -5.95 -10.70 3.77
CA VAL A 128 -7.37 -10.43 3.50
C VAL A 128 -7.95 -9.74 4.73
N SER A 129 -8.47 -8.53 4.52
CA SER A 129 -9.04 -7.72 5.59
C SER A 129 -10.20 -8.45 6.28
N GLY A 130 -10.17 -8.46 7.61
CA GLY A 130 -11.20 -9.11 8.40
C GLY A 130 -10.93 -10.57 8.73
N GLN A 131 -9.94 -11.21 8.09
CA GLN A 131 -9.60 -12.60 8.42
C GLN A 131 -8.64 -12.71 9.61
N THR A 132 -7.79 -11.69 9.78
CA THR A 132 -6.86 -11.61 10.90
C THR A 132 -6.90 -10.23 11.50
N SER A 133 -6.45 -10.09 12.76
CA SER A 133 -6.42 -8.79 13.44
C SER A 133 -5.31 -7.90 12.84
N PRO A 134 -5.41 -6.56 13.02
CA PRO A 134 -4.33 -5.66 12.61
C PRO A 134 -2.99 -6.02 13.24
N GLU A 135 -2.98 -6.47 14.50
CA GLU A 135 -1.76 -6.90 15.20
C GLU A 135 -1.15 -8.13 14.52
N ASP A 136 -1.97 -9.10 14.13
CA ASP A 136 -1.50 -10.30 13.45
C ASP A 136 -0.99 -9.98 12.05
N ASN A 137 -1.62 -9.06 11.36
CA ASN A 137 -1.17 -8.60 10.04
C ASN A 137 0.22 -7.96 10.14
N CYS A 138 0.40 -7.08 11.11
CA CYS A 138 1.69 -6.43 11.37
C CYS A 138 2.75 -7.48 11.70
N ALA A 139 2.43 -8.44 12.57
CA ALA A 139 3.35 -9.51 12.96
C ALA A 139 3.77 -10.36 11.76
N ALA A 140 2.84 -10.66 10.84
CA ALA A 140 3.14 -11.44 9.63
C ALA A 140 4.16 -10.71 8.74
N VAL A 141 3.99 -9.41 8.55
CA VAL A 141 4.94 -8.61 7.75
C VAL A 141 6.31 -8.55 8.44
N LEU A 142 6.33 -8.33 9.77
CA LEU A 142 7.57 -8.27 10.53
C LEU A 142 8.33 -9.60 10.47
N ALA A 143 7.62 -10.72 10.47
CA ALA A 143 8.24 -12.03 10.34
C ALA A 143 8.95 -12.18 8.99
N LEU A 144 8.35 -11.70 7.91
CA LEU A 144 8.98 -11.68 6.59
C LEU A 144 10.20 -10.77 6.54
N CYS A 145 10.14 -9.62 7.20
CA CYS A 145 11.27 -8.69 7.26
C CYS A 145 12.49 -9.32 7.94
N ARG A 146 12.27 -10.14 8.96
CA ARG A 146 13.35 -10.82 9.69
C ARG A 146 13.99 -11.94 8.89
N GLY A 147 13.27 -12.50 7.92
CA GLY A 147 13.78 -13.56 7.06
C GLY A 147 14.61 -13.06 5.87
N LYS A 148 14.80 -11.75 5.76
CA LYS A 148 15.53 -11.15 4.64
C LYS A 148 16.86 -10.49 5.05
#